data_d9677ac90fcad3c671d5d0c992e3838d
#
_entry.id   d9677ac90fcad3c671d5d0c992e3838d
#
_cell.length_a   1.000
_cell.length_b   1.000
_cell.length_c   1.000
_cell.angle_alpha   90.00
_cell.angle_beta   90.00
_cell.angle_gamma   90.00
#
_symmetry.space_group_name_H-M   'P 1'
#
loop_
_entity.id
_entity.type
_entity.pdbx_description
1 polymer ?
#
loop_
_entity_poly.entity_id
_entity_poly.type
_entity_poly.pdbx_seq_one_letter_code
_entity_poly.pdbx_strand_id
1 'polypeptide(L)'
;MSNIVKHEPRLPALQMDEQELMQVLQSSLYPGASPASIKMALGYCKAAGLDPMQKPVHIVPMWDSKAGSMRDVVMPGVGLYRTQAARSGECAGVSEPDFGPDTTETLGGQSITFPAWCRVTVKRRLPTGEVVEFTAKEFWKENYAVKGGKEKSVAPNAMWTKRPYGQIAKCAEAQALRKAFPEVGSQPTADEMEGKTLDMGPADVVQPAAPAHYPAAEFDKNLPAWRKVIESGKKTAADLIAMVETKGALTDEQKATLRAIKPLQPAADVQDVHPKDALTFTYAQVADKLTAATDVEQLADAGNLIGAVANADHRAELVNLYEQRATEMEAA
;
A
#
# COMPACT_ATOMS: atom_id res chain seq x y z
N MET A 1 28.89 -33.88 17.23
CA MET A 1 28.33 -33.09 16.17
C MET A 1 27.12 -33.84 15.61
N SER A 2 25.90 -33.44 16.02
CA SER A 2 24.67 -34.09 15.56
C SER A 2 24.30 -33.55 14.19
N ASN A 3 24.34 -34.36 13.16
CA ASN A 3 23.79 -34.05 11.85
C ASN A 3 22.27 -33.98 11.97
N ILE A 4 21.72 -32.80 12.12
CA ILE A 4 20.29 -32.55 11.94
C ILE A 4 20.01 -32.68 10.46
N VAL A 5 19.51 -33.84 10.05
CA VAL A 5 18.96 -34.05 8.71
C VAL A 5 17.75 -33.14 8.58
N LYS A 6 17.86 -32.08 7.77
CA LYS A 6 16.70 -31.28 7.38
C LYS A 6 15.72 -32.20 6.63
N HIS A 7 14.67 -32.60 7.29
CA HIS A 7 13.58 -33.34 6.68
C HIS A 7 12.78 -32.36 5.82
N GLU A 8 13.11 -32.27 4.53
CA GLU A 8 12.22 -31.64 3.56
C GLU A 8 11.06 -32.61 3.33
N PRO A 9 9.82 -32.25 3.66
CA PRO A 9 8.67 -33.08 3.35
C PRO A 9 8.50 -33.08 1.82
N ARG A 10 9.06 -34.08 1.15
CA ARG A 10 8.74 -34.41 -0.24
C ARG A 10 7.39 -35.10 -0.28
N LEU A 11 6.31 -34.36 -0.11
CA LEU A 11 5.05 -34.75 -0.67
C LEU A 11 5.15 -34.47 -2.18
N PRO A 12 4.81 -35.45 -3.06
CA PRO A 12 4.66 -35.16 -4.46
C PRO A 12 3.65 -34.04 -4.56
N ALA A 13 4.08 -32.87 -5.06
CA ALA A 13 3.18 -31.77 -5.32
C ALA A 13 2.10 -32.32 -6.27
N LEU A 14 0.86 -32.41 -5.78
CA LEU A 14 -0.28 -32.60 -6.65
C LEU A 14 -0.18 -31.46 -7.67
N GLN A 15 0.09 -31.83 -8.94
CA GLN A 15 0.15 -30.87 -10.04
C GLN A 15 -1.29 -30.48 -10.41
N MET A 16 -1.94 -29.75 -9.48
CA MET A 16 -3.18 -29.07 -9.77
C MET A 16 -2.83 -27.75 -10.48
N ASP A 17 -3.49 -27.45 -11.55
CA ASP A 17 -3.41 -26.11 -12.11
C ASP A 17 -4.07 -25.08 -11.18
N GLU A 18 -3.84 -23.80 -11.43
CA GLU A 18 -4.36 -22.73 -10.56
C GLU A 18 -5.90 -22.72 -10.52
N GLN A 19 -6.56 -23.10 -11.61
CA GLN A 19 -8.03 -23.14 -11.67
C GLN A 19 -8.59 -24.29 -10.88
N GLU A 20 -8.00 -25.47 -10.98
CA GLU A 20 -8.36 -26.64 -10.18
C GLU A 20 -8.14 -26.38 -8.70
N LEU A 21 -7.00 -25.79 -8.32
CA LEU A 21 -6.70 -25.41 -6.94
C LEU A 21 -7.74 -24.40 -6.40
N MET A 22 -8.08 -23.39 -7.17
CA MET A 22 -9.11 -22.42 -6.78
C MET A 22 -10.46 -23.09 -6.56
N GLN A 23 -10.87 -24.03 -7.42
CA GLN A 23 -12.12 -24.73 -7.31
C GLN A 23 -12.15 -25.62 -6.08
N VAL A 24 -11.07 -26.33 -5.78
CA VAL A 24 -10.92 -27.16 -4.56
C VAL A 24 -10.99 -26.28 -3.32
N LEU A 25 -10.28 -25.17 -3.30
CA LEU A 25 -10.29 -24.24 -2.16
C LEU A 25 -11.69 -23.66 -1.93
N GLN A 26 -12.40 -23.29 -2.98
CA GLN A 26 -13.76 -22.74 -2.89
C GLN A 26 -14.77 -23.76 -2.40
N SER A 27 -14.68 -25.00 -2.86
CA SER A 27 -15.65 -26.05 -2.50
C SER A 27 -15.42 -26.63 -1.11
N SER A 28 -14.17 -26.71 -0.64
CA SER A 28 -13.80 -27.45 0.56
C SER A 28 -13.32 -26.59 1.73
N LEU A 29 -12.41 -25.65 1.50
CA LEU A 29 -11.74 -24.90 2.57
C LEU A 29 -12.35 -23.52 2.83
N TYR A 30 -12.89 -22.88 1.78
CA TYR A 30 -13.47 -21.53 1.86
C TYR A 30 -14.87 -21.51 1.22
N PRO A 31 -15.83 -22.33 1.70
CA PRO A 31 -17.15 -22.38 1.10
C PRO A 31 -17.84 -21.01 1.22
N GLY A 32 -18.39 -20.53 0.09
CA GLY A 32 -19.07 -19.24 0.03
C GLY A 32 -18.15 -18.02 -0.19
N ALA A 33 -16.83 -18.17 -0.19
CA ALA A 33 -15.91 -17.08 -0.51
C ALA A 33 -15.94 -16.75 -2.02
N SER A 34 -15.76 -15.47 -2.33
CA SER A 34 -15.65 -15.03 -3.72
C SER A 34 -14.33 -15.52 -4.37
N PRO A 35 -14.30 -15.73 -5.70
CA PRO A 35 -13.06 -16.06 -6.40
C PRO A 35 -11.93 -15.03 -6.16
N ALA A 36 -12.28 -13.76 -6.01
CA ALA A 36 -11.32 -12.70 -5.71
C ALA A 36 -10.69 -12.87 -4.31
N SER A 37 -11.50 -13.22 -3.31
CA SER A 37 -11.04 -13.47 -1.94
C SER A 37 -10.15 -14.72 -1.86
N ILE A 38 -10.45 -15.77 -2.64
CA ILE A 38 -9.60 -16.97 -2.74
C ILE A 38 -8.26 -16.62 -3.40
N LYS A 39 -8.26 -15.80 -4.45
CA LYS A 39 -7.02 -15.30 -5.07
C LYS A 39 -6.16 -14.51 -4.08
N MET A 40 -6.77 -13.69 -3.24
CA MET A 40 -6.03 -12.99 -2.18
C MET A 40 -5.39 -13.98 -1.20
N ALA A 41 -6.13 -15.01 -0.74
CA ALA A 41 -5.62 -16.03 0.15
C ALA A 41 -4.47 -16.83 -0.51
N LEU A 42 -4.60 -17.20 -1.78
CA LEU A 42 -3.54 -17.85 -2.57
C LEU A 42 -2.31 -16.96 -2.71
N GLY A 43 -2.50 -15.69 -3.03
CA GLY A 43 -1.41 -14.71 -3.12
C GLY A 43 -0.65 -14.58 -1.81
N TYR A 44 -1.36 -14.53 -0.69
CA TYR A 44 -0.77 -14.52 0.65
C TYR A 44 0.05 -15.79 0.92
N CYS A 45 -0.53 -16.96 0.66
CA CYS A 45 0.16 -18.24 0.86
C CYS A 45 1.42 -18.34 0.00
N LYS A 46 1.34 -17.94 -1.27
CA LYS A 46 2.47 -17.94 -2.20
C LYS A 46 3.60 -17.01 -1.73
N ALA A 47 3.27 -15.79 -1.31
CA ALA A 47 4.24 -14.83 -0.82
C ALA A 47 4.93 -15.30 0.47
N ALA A 48 4.21 -16.02 1.34
CA ALA A 48 4.72 -16.54 2.62
C ALA A 48 5.29 -17.98 2.54
N GLY A 49 5.36 -18.58 1.35
CA GLY A 49 5.83 -19.96 1.16
C GLY A 49 4.99 -21.00 1.93
N LEU A 50 3.66 -20.80 1.97
CA LEU A 50 2.72 -21.64 2.71
C LEU A 50 1.90 -22.49 1.75
N ASP A 51 1.56 -23.70 2.20
CA ASP A 51 0.62 -24.57 1.49
C ASP A 51 -0.82 -24.10 1.76
N PRO A 52 -1.57 -23.62 0.73
CA PRO A 52 -2.94 -23.16 0.90
C PRO A 52 -3.89 -24.27 1.34
N MET A 53 -3.58 -25.53 1.08
CA MET A 53 -4.38 -26.68 1.49
C MET A 53 -4.37 -26.91 3.02
N GLN A 54 -3.38 -26.37 3.73
CA GLN A 54 -3.34 -26.39 5.19
C GLN A 54 -4.19 -25.29 5.84
N LYS A 55 -4.87 -24.46 5.03
CA LYS A 55 -5.70 -23.34 5.49
C LYS A 55 -4.98 -22.42 6.49
N PRO A 56 -3.81 -21.90 6.16
CA PRO A 56 -3.03 -21.06 7.07
C PRO A 56 -3.67 -19.70 7.32
N VAL A 57 -4.56 -19.28 6.43
CA VAL A 57 -5.32 -18.03 6.53
C VAL A 57 -6.82 -18.32 6.47
N HIS A 58 -7.60 -17.38 6.97
CA HIS A 58 -9.06 -17.41 6.95
C HIS A 58 -9.56 -16.23 6.14
N ILE A 59 -10.67 -16.42 5.43
CA ILE A 59 -11.42 -15.35 4.79
C ILE A 59 -12.57 -15.00 5.73
N VAL A 60 -12.49 -13.82 6.35
CA VAL A 60 -13.46 -13.37 7.34
C VAL A 60 -14.27 -12.23 6.73
N PRO A 61 -15.60 -12.39 6.57
CA PRO A 61 -16.45 -11.29 6.14
C PRO A 61 -16.58 -10.28 7.28
N MET A 62 -16.19 -9.03 7.01
CA MET A 62 -16.25 -7.95 7.99
C MET A 62 -17.05 -6.80 7.45
N TRP A 63 -17.77 -6.10 8.33
CA TRP A 63 -18.54 -4.93 7.96
C TRP A 63 -17.59 -3.74 7.71
N ASP A 64 -17.64 -3.21 6.50
CA ASP A 64 -16.99 -1.96 6.15
C ASP A 64 -17.99 -0.81 6.34
N SER A 65 -17.78 -0.01 7.39
CA SER A 65 -18.70 1.10 7.73
C SER A 65 -18.71 2.21 6.69
N LYS A 66 -17.65 2.36 5.89
CA LYS A 66 -17.58 3.36 4.82
C LYS A 66 -18.26 2.90 3.54
N ALA A 67 -18.01 1.64 3.16
CA ALA A 67 -18.65 1.06 1.98
C ALA A 67 -20.12 0.69 2.26
N GLY A 68 -20.55 0.64 3.54
CA GLY A 68 -21.88 0.20 3.94
C GLY A 68 -22.18 -1.25 3.52
N SER A 69 -21.16 -2.09 3.41
CA SER A 69 -21.26 -3.47 2.92
C SER A 69 -20.28 -4.40 3.61
N MET A 70 -20.54 -5.72 3.49
CA MET A 70 -19.59 -6.74 3.94
C MET A 70 -18.41 -6.82 2.98
N ARG A 71 -17.21 -6.87 3.53
CA ARG A 71 -15.95 -7.05 2.82
C ARG A 71 -15.21 -8.27 3.35
N ASP A 72 -14.72 -9.10 2.45
CA ASP A 72 -13.85 -10.21 2.81
C ASP A 72 -12.44 -9.71 3.17
N VAL A 73 -11.95 -10.12 4.32
CA VAL A 73 -10.59 -9.83 4.80
C VAL A 73 -9.85 -11.14 5.00
N VAL A 74 -8.65 -11.24 4.43
CA VAL A 74 -7.77 -12.40 4.64
C VAL A 74 -6.99 -12.20 5.92
N MET A 75 -7.18 -13.10 6.89
CA MET A 75 -6.54 -13.03 8.20
C MET A 75 -5.78 -14.31 8.52
N PRO A 76 -4.63 -14.21 9.19
CA PRO A 76 -3.91 -15.38 9.65
C PRO A 76 -4.72 -16.15 10.69
N GLY A 77 -4.57 -17.48 10.71
CA GLY A 77 -4.94 -18.30 11.85
C GLY A 77 -3.76 -18.47 12.81
N VAL A 78 -4.01 -18.85 14.06
CA VAL A 78 -2.92 -19.14 15.02
C VAL A 78 -1.97 -20.23 14.50
N GLY A 79 -2.47 -21.18 13.70
CA GLY A 79 -1.67 -22.20 13.02
C GLY A 79 -0.58 -21.64 12.11
N LEU A 80 -0.83 -20.51 11.45
CA LEU A 80 0.19 -19.82 10.67
C LEU A 80 1.36 -19.37 11.56
N TYR A 81 1.07 -18.71 12.67
CA TYR A 81 2.09 -18.23 13.59
C TYR A 81 2.89 -19.37 14.21
N ARG A 82 2.25 -20.48 14.58
CA ARG A 82 2.92 -21.70 15.02
C ARG A 82 3.89 -22.24 13.97
N THR A 83 3.44 -22.31 12.72
CA THR A 83 4.26 -22.83 11.61
C THR A 83 5.47 -21.94 11.35
N GLN A 84 5.29 -20.64 11.34
CA GLN A 84 6.40 -19.70 11.10
C GLN A 84 7.39 -19.68 12.28
N ALA A 85 6.90 -19.67 13.51
CA ALA A 85 7.74 -19.80 14.70
C ALA A 85 8.56 -21.11 14.69
N ALA A 86 7.94 -22.23 14.32
CA ALA A 86 8.65 -23.49 14.18
C ALA A 86 9.70 -23.46 13.07
N ARG A 87 9.40 -22.86 11.91
CA ARG A 87 10.33 -22.71 10.78
C ARG A 87 11.54 -21.83 11.09
N SER A 88 11.43 -20.88 12.03
CA SER A 88 12.56 -20.06 12.46
C SER A 88 13.70 -20.89 13.07
N GLY A 89 13.39 -22.08 13.61
CA GLY A 89 14.34 -22.90 14.38
C GLY A 89 14.64 -22.34 15.77
N GLU A 90 14.05 -21.21 16.13
CA GLU A 90 14.27 -20.51 17.40
C GLU A 90 13.17 -20.78 18.43
N CYS A 91 12.05 -21.39 18.03
CA CYS A 91 10.97 -21.73 18.94
C CYS A 91 11.39 -22.85 19.88
N ALA A 92 11.59 -22.51 21.15
CA ALA A 92 12.00 -23.45 22.20
C ALA A 92 10.80 -24.07 22.95
N GLY A 93 9.59 -23.70 22.59
CA GLY A 93 8.35 -24.27 23.12
C GLY A 93 7.28 -23.24 23.44
N VAL A 94 6.08 -23.76 23.71
CA VAL A 94 4.90 -22.99 24.15
C VAL A 94 4.38 -23.67 25.42
N SER A 95 4.04 -22.89 26.43
CA SER A 95 3.46 -23.41 27.67
C SER A 95 2.05 -23.94 27.44
N GLU A 96 1.57 -24.79 28.34
CA GLU A 96 0.14 -25.03 28.47
C GLU A 96 -0.58 -23.69 28.81
N PRO A 97 -1.84 -23.51 28.33
CA PRO A 97 -2.64 -22.37 28.72
C PRO A 97 -2.94 -22.38 30.22
N ASP A 98 -2.67 -21.24 30.87
CA ASP A 98 -3.03 -21.00 32.27
C ASP A 98 -4.28 -20.12 32.30
N PHE A 99 -5.31 -20.57 32.99
CA PHE A 99 -6.61 -19.92 33.01
C PHE A 99 -6.88 -19.21 34.35
N GLY A 100 -7.53 -18.06 34.26
CA GLY A 100 -8.05 -17.36 35.43
C GLY A 100 -9.28 -18.05 36.03
N PRO A 101 -9.84 -17.46 37.10
CA PRO A 101 -11.03 -18.02 37.74
C PRO A 101 -12.20 -18.06 36.75
N ASP A 102 -13.05 -19.07 36.95
CA ASP A 102 -14.29 -19.19 36.18
C ASP A 102 -15.27 -18.09 36.60
N THR A 103 -15.90 -17.53 35.59
CA THR A 103 -16.95 -16.53 35.72
C THR A 103 -18.19 -17.02 34.99
N THR A 104 -19.35 -16.98 35.62
CA THR A 104 -20.64 -17.29 34.99
C THR A 104 -21.45 -16.02 34.87
N GLU A 105 -21.79 -15.66 33.62
CA GLU A 105 -22.61 -14.49 33.33
C GLU A 105 -23.71 -14.82 32.30
N THR A 106 -24.81 -14.06 32.36
CA THR A 106 -25.85 -14.12 31.35
C THR A 106 -25.62 -13.03 30.31
N LEU A 107 -25.19 -13.44 29.11
CA LEU A 107 -24.90 -12.55 28.00
C LEU A 107 -25.91 -12.78 26.86
N GLY A 108 -26.71 -11.75 26.54
CA GLY A 108 -27.74 -11.85 25.52
C GLY A 108 -28.76 -12.99 25.75
N GLY A 109 -29.14 -13.22 27.01
CA GLY A 109 -30.08 -14.25 27.43
C GLY A 109 -29.51 -15.67 27.55
N GLN A 110 -28.20 -15.86 27.35
CA GLN A 110 -27.52 -17.15 27.52
C GLN A 110 -26.61 -17.10 28.75
N SER A 111 -26.78 -18.09 29.66
CA SER A 111 -25.85 -18.28 30.79
C SER A 111 -24.63 -19.04 30.30
N ILE A 112 -23.44 -18.45 30.48
CA ILE A 112 -22.18 -18.98 29.98
C ILE A 112 -21.15 -18.92 31.10
N THR A 113 -20.41 -20.01 31.26
CA THR A 113 -19.23 -20.09 32.14
C THR A 113 -17.97 -20.00 31.28
N PHE A 114 -17.07 -19.10 31.61
CA PHE A 114 -15.84 -18.87 30.89
C PHE A 114 -14.71 -18.47 31.85
N PRO A 115 -13.42 -18.70 31.49
CA PRO A 115 -12.30 -18.23 32.30
C PRO A 115 -12.19 -16.72 32.15
N ALA A 116 -11.98 -15.99 33.24
CA ALA A 116 -11.84 -14.55 33.20
C ALA A 116 -10.71 -14.09 32.25
N TRP A 117 -9.65 -14.86 32.19
CA TRP A 117 -8.48 -14.63 31.33
C TRP A 117 -7.77 -15.95 31.00
N CYS A 118 -6.91 -15.89 29.97
CA CYS A 118 -5.94 -16.93 29.65
C CYS A 118 -4.55 -16.31 29.50
N ARG A 119 -3.53 -17.04 29.96
CA ARG A 119 -2.13 -16.69 29.85
C ARG A 119 -1.36 -17.80 29.16
N VAL A 120 -0.54 -17.43 28.16
CA VAL A 120 0.34 -18.35 27.44
C VAL A 120 1.74 -17.75 27.37
N THR A 121 2.76 -18.59 27.51
CA THR A 121 4.17 -18.21 27.41
C THR A 121 4.80 -18.94 26.23
N VAL A 122 5.42 -18.18 25.34
CA VAL A 122 6.24 -18.71 24.23
C VAL A 122 7.70 -18.51 24.61
N LYS A 123 8.49 -19.55 24.37
CA LYS A 123 9.93 -19.57 24.64
C LYS A 123 10.68 -19.44 23.30
N ARG A 124 11.52 -18.43 23.18
CA ARG A 124 12.37 -18.23 22.01
C ARG A 124 13.84 -18.36 22.38
N ARG A 125 14.58 -19.11 21.59
CA ARG A 125 16.03 -19.22 21.69
C ARG A 125 16.67 -18.09 20.90
N LEU A 126 17.43 -17.25 21.58
CA LEU A 126 18.20 -16.18 20.94
C LEU A 126 19.44 -16.76 20.24
N PRO A 127 20.06 -15.99 19.30
CA PRO A 127 21.33 -16.37 18.66
C PRO A 127 22.47 -16.65 19.66
N THR A 128 22.39 -16.08 20.86
CA THR A 128 23.31 -16.31 21.98
C THR A 128 23.17 -17.73 22.59
N GLY A 129 22.10 -18.46 22.26
CA GLY A 129 21.72 -19.73 22.89
C GLY A 129 20.81 -19.61 24.10
N GLU A 130 20.62 -18.40 24.63
CA GLU A 130 19.72 -18.12 25.73
C GLU A 130 18.26 -18.31 25.33
N VAL A 131 17.43 -18.82 26.26
CA VAL A 131 15.99 -18.97 26.06
C VAL A 131 15.28 -17.88 26.83
N VAL A 132 14.55 -17.04 26.09
CA VAL A 132 13.77 -15.92 26.65
C VAL A 132 12.28 -16.24 26.55
N GLU A 133 11.53 -15.87 27.59
CA GLU A 133 10.09 -16.10 27.72
C GLU A 133 9.29 -14.86 27.34
N PHE A 134 8.30 -15.05 26.47
CA PHE A 134 7.37 -14.02 26.05
C PHE A 134 5.95 -14.42 26.44
N THR A 135 5.40 -13.71 27.42
CA THR A 135 4.08 -14.02 27.97
C THR A 135 3.02 -13.05 27.48
N ALA A 136 1.88 -13.57 27.07
CA ALA A 136 0.67 -12.81 26.83
C ALA A 136 -0.45 -13.26 27.75
N LYS A 137 -1.29 -12.31 28.16
CA LYS A 137 -2.49 -12.53 28.95
C LYS A 137 -3.65 -11.83 28.25
N GLU A 138 -4.67 -12.60 27.91
CA GLU A 138 -5.85 -12.11 27.21
C GLU A 138 -7.10 -12.31 28.07
N PHE A 139 -7.99 -11.33 28.06
CA PHE A 139 -9.23 -11.37 28.82
C PHE A 139 -10.38 -11.83 27.93
N TRP A 140 -11.17 -12.79 28.44
CA TRP A 140 -12.25 -13.38 27.64
C TRP A 140 -13.25 -12.32 27.15
N LYS A 141 -13.63 -11.37 28.01
CA LYS A 141 -14.60 -10.30 27.69
C LYS A 141 -14.14 -9.34 26.61
N GLU A 142 -12.83 -9.18 26.41
CA GLU A 142 -12.26 -8.34 25.37
C GLU A 142 -12.19 -9.04 24.02
N ASN A 143 -12.13 -10.38 24.06
CA ASN A 143 -11.84 -11.19 22.87
C ASN A 143 -13.06 -11.88 22.28
N TYR A 144 -14.09 -12.21 23.07
CA TYR A 144 -15.18 -13.03 22.57
C TYR A 144 -15.92 -12.39 21.39
N ALA A 145 -16.26 -13.22 20.41
CA ALA A 145 -17.05 -12.83 19.26
C ALA A 145 -18.54 -12.89 19.54
N VAL A 146 -19.26 -11.83 19.23
CA VAL A 146 -20.71 -11.79 19.37
C VAL A 146 -21.42 -12.54 18.24
N LYS A 147 -22.63 -13.01 18.51
CA LYS A 147 -23.47 -13.63 17.50
C LYS A 147 -23.83 -12.59 16.44
N GLY A 148 -23.50 -12.88 15.18
CA GLY A 148 -23.89 -12.04 14.05
C GLY A 148 -25.39 -12.01 13.83
N GLY A 149 -25.90 -10.92 13.25
CA GLY A 149 -27.31 -10.74 12.92
C GLY A 149 -27.64 -9.28 12.63
N LYS A 150 -28.89 -9.00 12.24
CA LYS A 150 -29.35 -7.63 11.98
C LYS A 150 -29.47 -6.78 13.27
N GLU A 151 -29.67 -7.43 14.41
CA GLU A 151 -29.75 -6.77 15.71
C GLU A 151 -28.42 -6.86 16.44
N LYS A 152 -28.02 -5.78 17.12
CA LYS A 152 -26.83 -5.76 17.97
C LYS A 152 -27.04 -6.73 19.14
N SER A 153 -26.29 -7.79 19.21
CA SER A 153 -26.32 -8.78 20.26
C SER A 153 -25.03 -8.73 21.08
N VAL A 154 -25.13 -8.93 22.37
CA VAL A 154 -23.99 -9.17 23.28
C VAL A 154 -23.80 -10.67 23.55
N ALA A 155 -24.67 -11.53 22.98
CA ALA A 155 -24.53 -12.98 23.14
C ALA A 155 -23.29 -13.46 22.37
N PRO A 156 -22.44 -14.28 22.97
CA PRO A 156 -21.34 -14.92 22.26
C PRO A 156 -21.81 -15.82 21.12
N ASN A 157 -21.01 -15.91 20.07
CA ASN A 157 -21.29 -16.85 18.98
C ASN A 157 -21.16 -18.32 19.44
N ALA A 158 -21.53 -19.25 18.55
CA ALA A 158 -21.56 -20.67 18.87
C ALA A 158 -20.20 -21.24 19.30
N MET A 159 -19.09 -20.74 18.73
CA MET A 159 -17.75 -21.22 19.07
C MET A 159 -17.34 -20.73 20.46
N TRP A 160 -17.55 -19.46 20.76
CA TRP A 160 -17.22 -18.87 22.06
C TRP A 160 -18.13 -19.38 23.19
N THR A 161 -19.37 -19.80 22.85
CA THR A 161 -20.28 -20.46 23.79
C THR A 161 -19.86 -21.90 24.10
N LYS A 162 -19.53 -22.68 23.04
CA LYS A 162 -19.23 -24.12 23.19
C LYS A 162 -17.82 -24.39 23.67
N ARG A 163 -16.85 -23.53 23.36
CA ARG A 163 -15.43 -23.72 23.64
C ARG A 163 -14.77 -22.46 24.20
N PRO A 164 -15.26 -21.91 25.31
CA PRO A 164 -14.78 -20.63 25.85
C PRO A 164 -13.28 -20.64 26.18
N TYR A 165 -12.79 -21.74 26.76
CA TYR A 165 -11.37 -21.92 27.10
C TYR A 165 -10.50 -22.05 25.86
N GLY A 166 -10.90 -22.89 24.91
CA GLY A 166 -10.12 -23.11 23.69
C GLY A 166 -10.01 -21.90 22.80
N GLN A 167 -11.04 -21.03 22.77
CA GLN A 167 -11.00 -19.81 21.98
C GLN A 167 -10.08 -18.77 22.61
N ILE A 168 -10.19 -18.51 23.90
CA ILE A 168 -9.32 -17.53 24.57
C ILE A 168 -7.86 -18.01 24.61
N ALA A 169 -7.61 -19.32 24.69
CA ALA A 169 -6.26 -19.88 24.64
C ALA A 169 -5.58 -19.60 23.28
N LYS A 170 -6.32 -19.71 22.17
CA LYS A 170 -5.79 -19.35 20.84
C LYS A 170 -5.41 -17.87 20.75
N CYS A 171 -6.23 -16.97 21.33
CA CYS A 171 -5.95 -15.55 21.34
C CYS A 171 -4.68 -15.23 22.15
N ALA A 172 -4.56 -15.82 23.36
CA ALA A 172 -3.39 -15.63 24.21
C ALA A 172 -2.11 -16.20 23.56
N GLU A 173 -2.20 -17.37 22.92
CA GLU A 173 -1.08 -17.98 22.20
C GLU A 173 -0.66 -17.14 20.99
N ALA A 174 -1.63 -16.68 20.18
CA ALA A 174 -1.34 -15.82 19.02
C ALA A 174 -0.62 -14.52 19.43
N GLN A 175 -1.06 -13.92 20.51
CA GLN A 175 -0.44 -12.71 21.05
C GLN A 175 0.97 -12.98 21.60
N ALA A 176 1.18 -14.11 22.29
CA ALA A 176 2.50 -14.50 22.79
C ALA A 176 3.47 -14.80 21.62
N LEU A 177 2.98 -15.47 20.55
CA LEU A 177 3.76 -15.73 19.34
C LEU A 177 4.18 -14.42 18.65
N ARG A 178 3.28 -13.44 18.51
CA ARG A 178 3.61 -12.13 17.93
C ARG A 178 4.65 -11.36 18.76
N LYS A 179 4.61 -11.49 20.09
CA LYS A 179 5.63 -10.89 20.97
C LYS A 179 6.99 -11.57 20.84
N ALA A 180 7.00 -12.91 20.75
CA ALA A 180 8.23 -13.68 20.64
C ALA A 180 8.85 -13.59 19.25
N PHE A 181 8.03 -13.52 18.21
CA PHE A 181 8.41 -13.55 16.79
C PHE A 181 7.73 -12.40 16.03
N PRO A 182 8.13 -11.14 16.22
CA PRO A 182 7.50 -10.01 15.54
C PRO A 182 7.59 -10.08 14.02
N GLU A 183 8.53 -10.84 13.49
CA GLU A 183 8.71 -11.14 12.07
C GLU A 183 7.59 -12.00 11.46
N VAL A 184 6.82 -12.74 12.28
CA VAL A 184 5.71 -13.55 11.76
C VAL A 184 4.46 -12.73 11.43
N GLY A 185 4.43 -11.48 11.82
CA GLY A 185 3.37 -10.53 11.51
C GLY A 185 2.76 -9.88 12.76
N SER A 186 2.16 -8.72 12.55
CA SER A 186 1.50 -7.92 13.59
C SER A 186 -0.03 -8.01 13.54
N GLN A 187 -0.60 -8.68 12.53
CA GLN A 187 -2.05 -8.74 12.34
C GLN A 187 -2.71 -9.62 13.40
N PRO A 188 -3.90 -9.24 13.91
CA PRO A 188 -4.70 -10.12 14.75
C PRO A 188 -5.14 -11.35 13.94
N THR A 189 -5.33 -12.47 14.64
CA THR A 189 -5.84 -13.69 13.99
C THR A 189 -7.34 -13.61 13.70
N ALA A 190 -7.81 -14.48 12.84
CA ALA A 190 -9.23 -14.64 12.55
C ALA A 190 -10.05 -14.94 13.82
N ASP A 191 -9.50 -15.73 14.74
CA ASP A 191 -10.15 -16.06 16.02
C ASP A 191 -10.30 -14.82 16.93
N GLU A 192 -9.34 -13.88 16.89
CA GLU A 192 -9.41 -12.62 17.65
C GLU A 192 -10.38 -11.62 17.04
N MET A 193 -10.60 -11.67 15.73
CA MET A 193 -11.39 -10.69 14.98
C MET A 193 -12.78 -11.18 14.57
N GLU A 194 -13.08 -12.46 14.78
CA GLU A 194 -14.39 -13.02 14.44
C GLU A 194 -15.53 -12.24 15.13
N GLY A 195 -16.48 -11.75 14.35
CA GLY A 195 -17.64 -11.00 14.84
C GLY A 195 -17.33 -9.57 15.33
N LYS A 196 -16.08 -9.12 15.22
CA LYS A 196 -15.71 -7.71 15.46
C LYS A 196 -15.84 -6.92 14.16
N THR A 197 -16.26 -5.68 14.28
CA THR A 197 -16.17 -4.70 13.19
C THR A 197 -14.70 -4.26 13.16
N LEU A 198 -14.00 -4.49 12.07
CA LEU A 198 -12.78 -3.75 11.80
C LEU A 198 -13.20 -2.32 11.46
N ASP A 199 -13.26 -1.48 12.46
CA ASP A 199 -12.97 -0.08 12.24
C ASP A 199 -11.44 0.04 12.12
N MET A 200 -10.89 -0.53 11.09
CA MET A 200 -9.67 -0.03 10.50
C MET A 200 -10.11 1.33 9.97
N GLY A 201 -10.07 2.32 10.85
CA GLY A 201 -10.18 3.70 10.47
C GLY A 201 -9.42 3.82 9.16
N PRO A 202 -9.93 4.51 8.13
CA PRO A 202 -9.24 4.44 6.85
C PRO A 202 -7.79 4.71 7.15
N ALA A 203 -6.87 3.94 6.59
CA ALA A 203 -5.74 4.62 6.03
C ALA A 203 -6.38 5.81 5.32
N ASP A 204 -6.27 7.01 5.92
CA ASP A 204 -6.63 8.21 5.21
C ASP A 204 -5.90 8.08 3.87
N VAL A 205 -6.60 7.49 2.91
CA VAL A 205 -6.40 7.88 1.55
C VAL A 205 -6.87 9.32 1.65
N VAL A 206 -5.91 10.19 1.97
CA VAL A 206 -6.00 11.57 1.61
C VAL A 206 -6.24 11.48 0.11
N GLN A 207 -7.53 11.38 -0.27
CA GLN A 207 -7.90 11.76 -1.62
C GLN A 207 -7.28 13.14 -1.71
N PRO A 208 -6.33 13.35 -2.66
CA PRO A 208 -5.83 14.69 -2.86
C PRO A 208 -7.08 15.53 -2.88
N ALA A 209 -7.22 16.47 -1.94
CA ALA A 209 -8.41 17.32 -1.83
C ALA A 209 -8.63 17.80 -3.23
N ALA A 210 -9.80 17.51 -3.83
CA ALA A 210 -10.09 17.89 -5.20
C ALA A 210 -9.62 19.33 -5.31
N PRO A 211 -8.69 19.65 -6.23
CA PRO A 211 -7.96 20.90 -6.16
C PRO A 211 -8.96 22.01 -5.95
N ALA A 212 -8.79 22.78 -4.85
CA ALA A 212 -9.76 23.75 -4.43
C ALA A 212 -10.05 24.64 -5.64
N HIS A 213 -11.31 24.69 -6.07
CA HIS A 213 -11.68 25.49 -7.23
C HIS A 213 -11.24 26.93 -6.99
N TYR A 214 -10.72 27.56 -8.03
CA TYR A 214 -10.33 28.98 -7.96
C TYR A 214 -11.56 29.81 -7.55
N PRO A 215 -11.46 30.61 -6.45
CA PRO A 215 -12.63 31.28 -5.89
C PRO A 215 -13.28 32.23 -6.94
N ALA A 216 -14.61 32.13 -7.09
CA ALA A 216 -15.33 32.92 -8.08
C ALA A 216 -15.13 34.42 -7.88
N ALA A 217 -15.13 34.90 -6.63
CA ALA A 217 -14.90 36.31 -6.32
C ALA A 217 -13.51 36.80 -6.74
N GLU A 218 -12.47 35.97 -6.62
CA GLU A 218 -11.12 36.29 -7.08
C GLU A 218 -11.00 36.23 -8.60
N PHE A 219 -11.74 35.29 -9.23
CA PHE A 219 -11.83 35.20 -10.67
C PHE A 219 -12.40 36.50 -11.28
N ASP A 220 -13.55 36.93 -10.77
CA ASP A 220 -14.21 38.15 -11.24
C ASP A 220 -13.35 39.38 -11.03
N LYS A 221 -12.66 39.51 -9.93
CA LYS A 221 -11.70 40.57 -9.62
C LYS A 221 -10.53 40.61 -10.60
N ASN A 222 -10.01 39.47 -10.99
CA ASN A 222 -8.82 39.37 -11.86
C ASN A 222 -9.18 39.34 -13.35
N LEU A 223 -10.41 39.02 -13.72
CA LEU A 223 -10.89 38.91 -15.10
C LEU A 223 -10.59 40.14 -15.97
N PRO A 224 -10.76 41.39 -15.48
CA PRO A 224 -10.44 42.58 -16.30
C PRO A 224 -8.96 42.70 -16.63
N ALA A 225 -8.08 42.31 -15.71
CA ALA A 225 -6.64 42.32 -15.94
C ALA A 225 -6.22 41.22 -16.92
N TRP A 226 -6.78 40.03 -16.77
CA TRP A 226 -6.53 38.90 -17.67
C TRP A 226 -7.05 39.14 -19.07
N ARG A 227 -8.21 39.80 -19.20
CA ARG A 227 -8.76 40.25 -20.49
C ARG A 227 -7.76 41.14 -21.24
N LYS A 228 -7.20 42.16 -20.57
CA LYS A 228 -6.19 43.03 -21.17
C LYS A 228 -4.94 42.30 -21.65
N VAL A 229 -4.53 41.26 -20.91
CA VAL A 229 -3.35 40.46 -21.26
C VAL A 229 -3.61 39.61 -22.50
N ILE A 230 -4.81 39.04 -22.64
CA ILE A 230 -5.20 38.26 -23.82
C ILE A 230 -5.46 39.20 -25.02
N GLU A 231 -6.19 40.29 -24.84
CA GLU A 231 -6.49 41.26 -25.88
C GLU A 231 -5.21 41.92 -26.45
N SER A 232 -4.19 42.13 -25.61
CA SER A 232 -2.89 42.65 -26.05
C SER A 232 -1.98 41.64 -26.72
N GLY A 233 -2.40 40.39 -26.82
CA GLY A 233 -1.60 39.30 -27.42
C GLY A 233 -0.39 38.83 -26.57
N LYS A 234 -0.20 39.37 -25.34
CA LYS A 234 0.93 39.02 -24.47
C LYS A 234 0.90 37.57 -23.99
N LYS A 235 -0.31 37.00 -23.83
CA LYS A 235 -0.52 35.56 -23.50
C LYS A 235 -1.77 35.06 -24.20
N THR A 236 -1.78 33.80 -24.55
CA THR A 236 -2.99 33.14 -25.04
C THR A 236 -3.94 32.80 -23.88
N ALA A 237 -5.22 32.57 -24.17
CA ALA A 237 -6.17 32.11 -23.18
C ALA A 237 -5.73 30.78 -22.57
N ALA A 238 -5.09 29.90 -23.36
CA ALA A 238 -4.57 28.60 -22.89
C ALA A 238 -3.43 28.78 -21.89
N ASP A 239 -2.46 29.64 -22.16
CA ASP A 239 -1.33 29.93 -21.25
C ASP A 239 -1.80 30.52 -19.94
N LEU A 240 -2.82 31.40 -20.02
CA LEU A 240 -3.40 32.02 -18.83
C LEU A 240 -4.16 31.01 -17.96
N ILE A 241 -4.94 30.11 -18.58
CA ILE A 241 -5.63 29.00 -17.87
C ILE A 241 -4.59 28.15 -17.16
N ALA A 242 -3.54 27.69 -17.84
CA ALA A 242 -2.49 26.89 -17.25
C ALA A 242 -1.80 27.58 -16.05
N MET A 243 -1.54 28.89 -16.17
CA MET A 243 -0.96 29.66 -15.08
C MET A 243 -1.90 29.81 -13.87
N VAL A 244 -3.19 30.02 -14.09
CA VAL A 244 -4.16 30.16 -12.98
C VAL A 244 -4.43 28.83 -12.30
N GLU A 245 -4.45 27.73 -13.04
CA GLU A 245 -4.65 26.37 -12.50
C GLU A 245 -3.51 25.92 -11.58
N THR A 246 -2.35 26.54 -11.63
CA THR A 246 -1.30 26.32 -10.61
C THR A 246 -1.71 26.78 -9.21
N LYS A 247 -2.71 27.65 -9.10
CA LYS A 247 -3.21 28.22 -7.83
C LYS A 247 -4.55 27.63 -7.39
N GLY A 248 -5.30 27.02 -8.31
CA GLY A 248 -6.58 26.38 -8.05
C GLY A 248 -7.27 26.01 -9.37
N ALA A 249 -7.99 24.88 -9.38
CA ALA A 249 -8.67 24.39 -10.57
C ALA A 249 -9.77 25.37 -11.02
N LEU A 250 -9.74 25.79 -12.29
CA LEU A 250 -10.80 26.62 -12.87
C LEU A 250 -12.02 25.74 -13.21
N THR A 251 -13.22 26.27 -12.96
CA THR A 251 -14.46 25.62 -13.42
C THR A 251 -14.56 25.71 -14.95
N ASP A 252 -15.38 24.82 -15.54
CA ASP A 252 -15.59 24.83 -16.99
C ASP A 252 -16.18 26.18 -17.49
N GLU A 253 -17.02 26.83 -16.69
CA GLU A 253 -17.56 28.17 -16.97
C GLU A 253 -16.49 29.23 -16.95
N GLN A 254 -15.56 29.21 -16.00
CA GLN A 254 -14.43 30.13 -15.91
C GLN A 254 -13.47 29.92 -17.10
N LYS A 255 -13.20 28.67 -17.49
CA LYS A 255 -12.40 28.37 -18.68
C LYS A 255 -13.06 28.85 -19.98
N ALA A 256 -14.37 28.63 -20.09
CA ALA A 256 -15.14 29.14 -21.26
C ALA A 256 -15.10 30.67 -21.36
N THR A 257 -15.21 31.35 -20.22
CA THR A 257 -15.12 32.83 -20.16
C THR A 257 -13.76 33.33 -20.65
N LEU A 258 -12.66 32.68 -20.23
CA LEU A 258 -11.32 33.08 -20.69
C LEU A 258 -11.09 32.74 -22.17
N ARG A 259 -11.60 31.58 -22.66
CA ARG A 259 -11.49 31.20 -24.07
C ARG A 259 -12.32 32.07 -25.02
N ALA A 260 -13.38 32.70 -24.52
CA ALA A 260 -14.22 33.61 -25.30
C ALA A 260 -13.55 34.99 -25.59
N ILE A 261 -12.49 35.31 -24.84
CA ILE A 261 -11.73 36.57 -25.05
C ILE A 261 -10.85 36.42 -26.29
N LYS A 262 -11.10 37.22 -27.32
CA LYS A 262 -10.30 37.24 -28.55
C LYS A 262 -9.24 38.36 -28.47
N PRO A 263 -8.02 38.11 -28.99
CA PRO A 263 -7.04 39.15 -29.15
C PRO A 263 -7.62 40.28 -30.04
N LEU A 264 -7.43 41.52 -29.65
CA LEU A 264 -7.72 42.67 -30.52
C LEU A 264 -6.77 42.60 -31.71
N GLN A 265 -7.27 42.34 -32.92
CA GLN A 265 -6.45 42.45 -34.11
C GLN A 265 -5.97 43.91 -34.23
N PRO A 266 -4.66 44.16 -34.35
CA PRO A 266 -4.17 45.47 -34.79
C PRO A 266 -4.66 45.67 -36.22
N ALA A 267 -5.14 46.87 -36.52
CA ALA A 267 -5.44 47.31 -37.89
C ALA A 267 -4.24 47.00 -38.79
N ALA A 268 -4.53 46.45 -39.98
CA ALA A 268 -3.53 46.08 -40.97
C ALA A 268 -2.60 47.28 -41.25
N ASP A 269 -1.36 47.10 -40.96
CA ASP A 269 -0.19 47.40 -41.76
C ASP A 269 1.05 47.24 -40.86
N VAL A 270 1.89 46.34 -41.21
CA VAL A 270 3.34 46.31 -41.23
C VAL A 270 3.82 44.84 -41.12
N GLN A 271 4.31 44.38 -42.24
CA GLN A 271 5.34 43.34 -42.49
C GLN A 271 5.72 42.33 -41.40
N ASP A 272 5.66 41.08 -41.84
CA ASP A 272 6.39 39.92 -41.37
C ASP A 272 7.61 40.23 -40.46
N VAL A 273 7.51 39.90 -39.21
CA VAL A 273 8.65 39.44 -38.43
C VAL A 273 8.21 38.16 -37.71
N HIS A 274 8.67 37.04 -38.24
CA HIS A 274 8.65 35.77 -37.53
C HIS A 274 9.21 35.96 -36.12
N PRO A 275 8.62 35.34 -35.08
CA PRO A 275 9.33 35.17 -33.82
C PRO A 275 10.49 34.22 -34.09
N LYS A 276 11.67 34.81 -34.19
CA LYS A 276 12.93 34.07 -34.25
C LYS A 276 13.16 33.33 -32.98
N ASP A 277 13.39 32.03 -33.22
CA ASP A 277 14.51 31.28 -32.70
C ASP A 277 14.47 30.97 -31.19
N ALA A 278 13.87 29.88 -30.85
CA ALA A 278 14.57 28.92 -30.02
C ALA A 278 15.90 28.67 -30.76
N LEU A 279 17.02 29.05 -30.13
CA LEU A 279 18.34 28.81 -30.66
C LEU A 279 18.51 27.29 -30.88
N THR A 280 18.23 26.83 -32.09
CA THR A 280 18.52 25.44 -32.48
C THR A 280 20.00 25.39 -32.84
N PHE A 281 20.76 24.70 -32.00
CA PHE A 281 22.16 24.43 -32.31
C PHE A 281 22.25 23.17 -33.18
N THR A 282 23.17 23.22 -34.15
CA THR A 282 23.50 21.99 -34.91
C THR A 282 24.44 21.11 -34.13
N TYR A 283 24.46 19.80 -34.44
CA TYR A 283 25.40 18.84 -33.85
C TYR A 283 26.85 19.35 -33.90
N ALA A 284 27.31 19.82 -35.06
CA ALA A 284 28.66 20.33 -35.24
C ALA A 284 28.99 21.50 -34.31
N GLN A 285 28.07 22.46 -34.14
CA GLN A 285 28.30 23.60 -33.27
C GLN A 285 28.46 23.23 -31.79
N VAL A 286 27.70 22.21 -31.33
CA VAL A 286 27.80 21.74 -29.95
C VAL A 286 29.04 20.87 -29.77
N ALA A 287 29.35 19.98 -30.72
CA ALA A 287 30.52 19.13 -30.71
C ALA A 287 31.82 19.96 -30.70
N ASP A 288 31.88 21.00 -31.51
CA ASP A 288 33.05 21.91 -31.55
C ASP A 288 33.25 22.61 -30.18
N LYS A 289 32.15 23.08 -29.54
CA LYS A 289 32.25 23.69 -28.22
C LYS A 289 32.67 22.74 -27.13
N LEU A 290 32.16 21.49 -27.13
CA LEU A 290 32.58 20.43 -26.20
C LEU A 290 34.08 20.10 -26.36
N THR A 291 34.55 20.06 -27.61
CA THR A 291 35.94 19.75 -27.92
C THR A 291 36.89 20.90 -27.59
N ALA A 292 36.46 22.12 -27.77
CA ALA A 292 37.24 23.34 -27.53
C ALA A 292 37.27 23.75 -26.06
N ALA A 293 36.47 23.20 -25.18
CA ALA A 293 36.42 23.50 -23.75
C ALA A 293 37.77 23.19 -23.09
N THR A 294 38.32 24.15 -22.38
CA THR A 294 39.64 24.04 -21.70
C THR A 294 39.51 23.89 -20.17
N ASP A 295 38.32 24.13 -19.63
CA ASP A 295 38.02 23.98 -18.20
C ASP A 295 36.62 23.41 -17.99
N VAL A 296 36.33 22.98 -16.75
CA VAL A 296 35.06 22.32 -16.37
C VAL A 296 33.85 23.24 -16.56
N GLU A 297 34.04 24.56 -16.39
CA GLU A 297 32.93 25.54 -16.51
C GLU A 297 32.54 25.68 -17.99
N GLN A 298 33.49 25.81 -18.89
CA GLN A 298 33.25 25.86 -20.34
C GLN A 298 32.65 24.56 -20.87
N LEU A 299 33.09 23.41 -20.32
CA LEU A 299 32.51 22.12 -20.68
C LEU A 299 31.07 22.01 -20.24
N ALA A 300 30.72 22.46 -19.04
CA ALA A 300 29.34 22.48 -18.54
C ALA A 300 28.43 23.40 -19.36
N ASP A 301 28.93 24.57 -19.74
CA ASP A 301 28.19 25.51 -20.60
C ASP A 301 27.91 24.94 -21.99
N ALA A 302 28.89 24.23 -22.57
CA ALA A 302 28.71 23.54 -23.84
C ALA A 302 27.70 22.36 -23.70
N GLY A 303 27.73 21.64 -22.58
CA GLY A 303 26.82 20.55 -22.25
C GLY A 303 25.35 21.00 -22.15
N ASN A 304 25.11 22.19 -21.61
CA ASN A 304 23.76 22.77 -21.53
C ASN A 304 23.13 23.03 -22.92
N LEU A 305 23.92 23.11 -23.99
CA LEU A 305 23.45 23.29 -25.35
C LEU A 305 22.98 22.00 -26.02
N ILE A 306 23.33 20.84 -25.48
CA ILE A 306 22.97 19.52 -26.05
C ILE A 306 21.44 19.38 -26.20
N GLY A 307 20.67 19.87 -25.22
CA GLY A 307 19.22 19.85 -25.24
C GLY A 307 18.59 20.65 -26.39
N ALA A 308 19.29 21.63 -26.95
CA ALA A 308 18.84 22.49 -28.05
C ALA A 308 19.08 21.87 -29.45
N VAL A 309 19.70 20.67 -29.53
CA VAL A 309 19.90 19.93 -30.78
C VAL A 309 18.65 19.12 -31.12
N ALA A 310 18.08 19.31 -32.30
CA ALA A 310 16.78 18.77 -32.68
C ALA A 310 16.76 17.22 -32.77
N ASN A 311 17.84 16.61 -33.29
CA ASN A 311 17.93 15.15 -33.50
C ASN A 311 18.29 14.39 -32.21
N ALA A 312 17.51 13.36 -31.87
CA ALA A 312 17.70 12.58 -30.64
C ALA A 312 18.99 11.74 -30.65
N ASP A 313 19.36 11.16 -31.78
CA ASP A 313 20.58 10.35 -31.91
C ASP A 313 21.83 11.22 -31.77
N HIS A 314 21.80 12.41 -32.39
CA HIS A 314 22.88 13.39 -32.23
C HIS A 314 23.02 13.90 -30.77
N ARG A 315 21.91 14.03 -30.04
CA ARG A 315 21.99 14.35 -28.59
C ARG A 315 22.69 13.25 -27.80
N ALA A 316 22.37 11.98 -28.09
CA ALA A 316 23.01 10.85 -27.42
C ALA A 316 24.52 10.79 -27.68
N GLU A 317 24.95 11.04 -28.91
CA GLU A 317 26.38 11.12 -29.27
C GLU A 317 27.10 12.28 -28.57
N LEU A 318 26.44 13.44 -28.48
CA LEU A 318 27.00 14.62 -27.78
C LEU A 318 27.10 14.42 -26.27
N VAL A 319 26.19 13.65 -25.66
CA VAL A 319 26.29 13.26 -24.22
C VAL A 319 27.53 12.38 -24.02
N ASN A 320 27.73 11.40 -24.86
CA ASN A 320 28.92 10.53 -24.79
C ASN A 320 30.21 11.33 -24.94
N LEU A 321 30.25 12.31 -25.88
CA LEU A 321 31.41 13.19 -26.07
C LEU A 321 31.64 14.07 -24.83
N TYR A 322 30.57 14.58 -24.20
CA TYR A 322 30.67 15.35 -22.97
C TYR A 322 31.26 14.53 -21.83
N GLU A 323 30.78 13.31 -21.63
CA GLU A 323 31.26 12.41 -20.56
C GLU A 323 32.75 12.02 -20.78
N GLN A 324 33.13 11.78 -22.03
CA GLN A 324 34.53 11.51 -22.37
C GLN A 324 35.45 12.70 -22.00
N ARG A 325 35.03 13.92 -22.41
CA ARG A 325 35.82 15.14 -22.12
C ARG A 325 35.87 15.47 -20.63
N ALA A 326 34.77 15.20 -19.88
CA ALA A 326 34.74 15.37 -18.43
C ALA A 326 35.75 14.44 -17.75
N THR A 327 35.80 13.17 -18.17
CA THR A 327 36.79 12.20 -17.64
C THR A 327 38.23 12.58 -17.97
N GLU A 328 38.49 13.10 -19.17
CA GLU A 328 39.81 13.57 -19.56
C GLU A 328 40.27 14.77 -18.73
N MET A 329 39.37 15.70 -18.38
CA MET A 329 39.68 16.87 -17.56
C MET A 329 39.84 16.55 -16.07
N GLU A 330 39.15 15.49 -15.56
CA GLU A 330 39.36 15.02 -14.18
C GLU A 330 40.70 14.27 -14.00
N ALA A 331 41.24 13.72 -15.09
CA ALA A 331 42.47 12.96 -15.08
C ALA A 331 43.74 13.81 -15.33
N ALA A 332 43.58 15.07 -15.73
CA ALA A 332 44.66 16.02 -16.06
C ALA A 332 44.94 16.97 -14.89
#